data_3879d9396c3596146fc28df825bbf2bf
#
_entry.id   3879d9396c3596146fc28df825bbf2bf
#
_cell.length_a   1.000
_cell.length_b   1.000
_cell.length_c   1.000
_cell.angle_alpha   90.00
_cell.angle_beta   90.00
_cell.angle_gamma   90.00
#
_symmetry.space_group_name_H-M   'P 1'
#
loop_
_entity.id
_entity.type
_entity.pdbx_description
1 polymer ?
#
loop_
_entity_poly.entity_id
_entity_poly.type
_entity_poly.pdbx_seq_one_letter_code
_entity_poly.pdbx_strand_id
1 'polypeptide(L)'
;MNKLLALLLMMNLSCLLSTRAQAPMDGGVWKDNTGKHINAHGGNIFNYKGTYYWYGESRSEDGKPYSSLGVSCFTSKDLKNWTNHGLVLPVSEEPGSDIEGGCIIERPKVLYNQKNKKFVMWMHLELKGRGYGAARYAIAVSDTPFGPFKFVRSGRVNPGIYPVGFAKPDTTDLKHQLLYPELKEWWTPEWRKQIERGMFWMRDFNEGQMARDMTIYVDDDGKAYHIYSSEDNLTLQIAQLTDDYMAHNGSYVRVAAGGQNEAPTIFKKNNTYWMITSGCTGWDPNAARMFKAKNIYGPWEQLPNPCRGEGANKTFGGQGTYIYKVETAAQKKMFHGAEYVFMADIWNPKHLSDSRHLWIPISWENDMPVLKK
;
A
#
# COMPACT_ATOMS: atom_id res chain seq x y z
N MET A 1 -10.76 3.58 -83.10
CA MET A 1 -11.08 2.50 -82.17
C MET A 1 -10.02 2.53 -81.08
N ASN A 2 -10.23 3.38 -80.06
CA ASN A 2 -9.28 3.54 -78.99
C ASN A 2 -9.91 3.03 -77.68
N LYS A 3 -9.26 2.00 -77.10
CA LYS A 3 -9.67 1.48 -75.80
C LYS A 3 -8.95 2.28 -74.71
N LEU A 4 -9.70 3.05 -73.91
CA LEU A 4 -9.26 3.72 -72.71
C LEU A 4 -9.10 2.70 -71.59
N LEU A 5 -7.89 2.55 -71.09
CA LEU A 5 -7.59 1.72 -69.91
C LEU A 5 -7.73 2.58 -68.69
N ALA A 6 -8.77 2.36 -67.91
CA ALA A 6 -8.95 3.02 -66.58
C ALA A 6 -8.15 2.27 -65.51
N LEU A 7 -7.13 2.93 -65.00
CA LEU A 7 -6.30 2.42 -63.89
C LEU A 7 -7.02 2.83 -62.57
N LEU A 8 -7.67 1.87 -61.89
CA LEU A 8 -8.18 2.07 -60.52
C LEU A 8 -7.03 2.02 -59.53
N LEU A 9 -6.67 3.18 -59.02
CA LEU A 9 -5.78 3.30 -57.87
C LEU A 9 -6.59 3.00 -56.60
N MET A 10 -6.47 1.77 -56.07
CA MET A 10 -6.97 1.48 -54.74
C MET A 10 -6.02 2.09 -53.71
N MET A 11 -6.37 3.24 -53.16
CA MET A 11 -5.80 3.75 -51.94
C MET A 11 -6.24 2.89 -50.76
N ASN A 12 -5.38 1.98 -50.34
CA ASN A 12 -5.50 1.34 -49.04
C ASN A 12 -5.29 2.38 -47.95
N LEU A 13 -6.39 2.97 -47.48
CA LEU A 13 -6.41 3.79 -46.28
C LEU A 13 -6.33 2.85 -45.08
N SER A 14 -5.10 2.45 -44.72
CA SER A 14 -4.83 1.78 -43.46
C SER A 14 -5.21 2.74 -42.33
N CYS A 15 -6.44 2.60 -41.86
CA CYS A 15 -6.89 3.25 -40.64
C CYS A 15 -6.05 2.68 -39.49
N LEU A 16 -4.93 3.33 -39.20
CA LEU A 16 -4.19 3.15 -37.94
C LEU A 16 -5.16 3.58 -36.83
N LEU A 17 -5.98 2.63 -36.39
CA LEU A 17 -6.62 2.71 -35.10
C LEU A 17 -5.47 2.75 -34.08
N SER A 18 -5.02 3.98 -33.78
CA SER A 18 -4.26 4.19 -32.56
C SER A 18 -5.21 3.75 -31.44
N THR A 19 -5.06 2.51 -30.98
CA THR A 19 -5.59 2.12 -29.69
C THR A 19 -5.01 3.12 -28.71
N ARG A 20 -5.81 4.13 -28.34
CA ARG A 20 -5.50 4.94 -27.17
C ARG A 20 -5.28 3.93 -26.06
N ALA A 21 -4.03 3.80 -25.61
CA ALA A 21 -3.74 3.08 -24.40
C ALA A 21 -4.67 3.65 -23.35
N GLN A 22 -5.67 2.85 -22.96
CA GLN A 22 -6.67 3.25 -21.99
C GLN A 22 -5.91 3.52 -20.71
N ALA A 23 -6.04 4.71 -20.15
CA ALA A 23 -5.41 4.99 -18.88
C ALA A 23 -5.91 3.94 -17.88
N PRO A 24 -5.05 3.34 -17.05
CA PRO A 24 -5.39 2.18 -16.19
C PRO A 24 -6.32 2.51 -15.03
N MET A 25 -7.10 3.57 -15.17
CA MET A 25 -8.03 4.08 -14.17
C MET A 25 -9.26 3.19 -13.97
N ASP A 26 -9.48 2.19 -14.82
CA ASP A 26 -10.72 1.41 -14.86
C ASP A 26 -10.61 -0.02 -14.33
N GLY A 27 -9.43 -0.44 -13.87
CA GLY A 27 -9.22 -1.82 -13.42
C GLY A 27 -9.03 -2.83 -14.55
N GLY A 28 -8.72 -2.38 -15.76
CA GLY A 28 -8.42 -3.23 -16.90
C GLY A 28 -7.04 -3.89 -16.86
N VAL A 29 -6.73 -4.70 -17.87
CA VAL A 29 -5.39 -5.28 -18.06
C VAL A 29 -4.42 -4.16 -18.44
N TRP A 30 -3.35 -4.02 -17.68
CA TRP A 30 -2.28 -3.07 -17.98
C TRP A 30 -1.02 -3.80 -18.40
N LYS A 31 -0.67 -3.71 -19.66
CA LYS A 31 0.47 -4.41 -20.23
C LYS A 31 1.74 -3.58 -20.10
N ASP A 32 2.84 -4.26 -19.78
CA ASP A 32 4.18 -3.73 -19.86
C ASP A 32 4.74 -3.81 -21.29
N ASN A 33 6.01 -3.42 -21.48
CA ASN A 33 6.71 -3.45 -22.76
C ASN A 33 6.92 -4.88 -23.33
N THR A 34 6.70 -5.93 -22.53
CA THR A 34 6.76 -7.33 -22.98
C THR A 34 5.40 -7.87 -23.39
N GLY A 35 4.34 -7.06 -23.23
CA GLY A 35 2.97 -7.44 -23.51
C GLY A 35 2.26 -8.20 -22.40
N LYS A 36 2.93 -8.44 -21.26
CA LYS A 36 2.37 -9.09 -20.07
C LYS A 36 1.66 -8.08 -19.19
N HIS A 37 0.67 -8.55 -18.42
CA HIS A 37 0.06 -7.74 -17.37
C HIS A 37 1.07 -7.40 -16.27
N ILE A 38 1.02 -6.16 -15.78
CA ILE A 38 1.92 -5.69 -14.71
C ILE A 38 1.59 -6.41 -13.40
N ASN A 39 2.52 -7.24 -12.93
CA ASN A 39 2.45 -7.98 -11.68
C ASN A 39 3.28 -7.23 -10.62
N ALA A 40 2.72 -6.13 -10.10
CA ALA A 40 3.33 -5.24 -9.11
C ALA A 40 2.24 -4.67 -8.20
N HIS A 41 1.78 -5.49 -7.24
CA HIS A 41 0.63 -5.17 -6.41
C HIS A 41 1.03 -4.58 -5.05
N GLY A 42 0.09 -3.94 -4.35
CA GLY A 42 0.30 -3.40 -3.01
C GLY A 42 1.35 -2.30 -2.89
N GLY A 43 1.97 -1.88 -3.98
CA GLY A 43 3.19 -1.10 -4.00
C GLY A 43 3.03 0.42 -4.01
N ASN A 44 4.09 1.11 -4.44
CA ASN A 44 4.09 2.55 -4.66
C ASN A 44 4.77 2.95 -5.97
N ILE A 45 4.48 4.16 -6.41
CA ILE A 45 5.24 4.85 -7.46
C ILE A 45 6.14 5.88 -6.81
N PHE A 46 7.38 5.89 -7.26
CA PHE A 46 8.41 6.79 -6.79
C PHE A 46 9.09 7.47 -7.97
N ASN A 47 9.19 8.80 -7.95
CA ASN A 47 9.92 9.56 -8.97
C ASN A 47 11.36 9.78 -8.55
N TYR A 48 12.29 9.37 -9.37
CA TYR A 48 13.71 9.68 -9.19
C TYR A 48 14.32 10.21 -10.46
N LYS A 49 14.74 11.46 -10.44
CA LYS A 49 15.37 12.15 -11.58
C LYS A 49 14.56 12.06 -12.88
N GLY A 50 13.25 12.22 -12.79
CA GLY A 50 12.33 12.22 -13.94
C GLY A 50 12.06 10.84 -14.55
N THR A 51 12.35 9.78 -13.80
CA THR A 51 11.90 8.41 -14.10
C THR A 51 11.00 7.95 -12.96
N TYR A 52 9.83 7.42 -13.30
CA TYR A 52 8.89 6.83 -12.37
C TYR A 52 9.22 5.36 -12.20
N TYR A 53 9.35 4.93 -10.96
CA TYR A 53 9.60 3.54 -10.57
C TYR A 53 8.36 3.04 -9.84
N TRP A 54 7.73 2.02 -10.38
CA TRP A 54 6.62 1.33 -9.75
C TRP A 54 7.13 0.03 -9.15
N TYR A 55 7.10 -0.05 -7.83
CA TYR A 55 7.42 -1.26 -7.09
C TYR A 55 6.13 -1.91 -6.63
N GLY A 56 6.12 -3.24 -6.59
CA GLY A 56 5.00 -3.99 -6.08
C GLY A 56 5.38 -5.43 -5.80
N GLU A 57 4.60 -6.07 -4.96
CA GLU A 57 4.71 -7.51 -4.75
C GLU A 57 4.45 -8.25 -6.05
N SER A 58 5.30 -9.23 -6.34
CA SER A 58 5.17 -10.11 -7.49
C SER A 58 4.71 -11.49 -7.03
N ARG A 59 3.65 -11.98 -7.64
CA ARG A 59 3.03 -13.26 -7.33
C ARG A 59 3.26 -14.27 -8.44
N SER A 60 3.39 -15.56 -8.08
CA SER A 60 3.53 -16.63 -9.06
C SER A 60 2.27 -16.79 -9.92
N GLU A 61 2.47 -17.14 -11.19
CA GLU A 61 1.37 -17.41 -12.14
C GLU A 61 0.76 -18.81 -11.94
N ASP A 62 1.30 -19.64 -11.03
CA ASP A 62 0.85 -21.02 -10.78
C ASP A 62 -0.47 -21.13 -10.02
N GLY A 63 -1.07 -20.00 -9.66
CA GLY A 63 -2.35 -19.95 -8.95
C GLY A 63 -2.30 -20.40 -7.50
N LYS A 64 -1.10 -20.71 -6.96
CA LYS A 64 -0.97 -21.04 -5.53
C LYS A 64 -1.16 -19.79 -4.71
N PRO A 65 -2.09 -19.79 -3.75
CA PRO A 65 -2.21 -18.67 -2.83
C PRO A 65 -0.90 -18.49 -2.06
N TYR A 66 -0.55 -17.23 -1.79
CA TYR A 66 0.62 -16.85 -1.00
C TYR A 66 2.00 -17.19 -1.61
N SER A 67 2.08 -17.46 -2.92
CA SER A 67 3.36 -17.69 -3.59
C SER A 67 4.03 -16.36 -3.97
N SER A 68 4.68 -15.71 -2.99
CA SER A 68 5.50 -14.53 -3.28
C SER A 68 6.75 -14.92 -4.07
N LEU A 69 6.99 -14.20 -5.17
CA LEU A 69 8.27 -14.27 -5.91
C LEU A 69 9.26 -13.23 -5.39
N GLY A 70 8.76 -12.18 -4.72
CA GLY A 70 9.52 -11.05 -4.24
C GLY A 70 8.88 -9.72 -4.64
N VAL A 71 9.70 -8.71 -4.89
CA VAL A 71 9.28 -7.38 -5.32
C VAL A 71 9.76 -7.12 -6.74
N SER A 72 8.82 -6.80 -7.64
CA SER A 72 9.10 -6.38 -9.01
C SER A 72 9.25 -4.86 -9.11
N CYS A 73 9.92 -4.41 -10.17
CA CYS A 73 10.06 -2.99 -10.52
C CYS A 73 9.74 -2.76 -11.99
N PHE A 74 8.97 -1.73 -12.24
CA PHE A 74 8.68 -1.22 -13.58
C PHE A 74 9.04 0.25 -13.65
N THR A 75 9.53 0.71 -14.81
CA THR A 75 9.85 2.12 -15.00
C THR A 75 9.04 2.75 -16.11
N SER A 76 8.78 4.05 -15.96
CA SER A 76 8.06 4.84 -16.95
C SER A 76 8.58 6.28 -17.00
N LYS A 77 8.41 6.95 -18.14
CA LYS A 77 8.60 8.39 -18.29
C LYS A 77 7.28 9.18 -18.32
N ASP A 78 6.16 8.49 -18.47
CA ASP A 78 4.86 9.08 -18.72
C ASP A 78 3.70 8.50 -17.90
N LEU A 79 3.97 7.54 -16.99
CA LEU A 79 3.01 6.78 -16.20
C LEU A 79 2.02 5.94 -17.02
N LYS A 80 2.29 5.73 -18.30
CA LYS A 80 1.45 4.94 -19.22
C LYS A 80 2.18 3.72 -19.76
N ASN A 81 3.38 3.96 -20.25
CA ASN A 81 4.23 2.95 -20.87
C ASN A 81 5.27 2.49 -19.85
N TRP A 82 5.20 1.22 -19.49
CA TRP A 82 6.02 0.65 -18.43
C TRP A 82 7.02 -0.37 -18.98
N THR A 83 8.28 -0.20 -18.60
CA THR A 83 9.34 -1.15 -18.89
C THR A 83 9.54 -2.05 -17.67
N ASN A 84 9.47 -3.35 -17.88
CA ASN A 84 9.67 -4.37 -16.86
C ASN A 84 11.16 -4.56 -16.58
N HIS A 85 11.58 -4.49 -15.32
CA HIS A 85 12.94 -4.74 -14.84
C HIS A 85 13.05 -6.07 -14.07
N GLY A 86 11.97 -6.83 -13.99
CA GLY A 86 11.93 -8.08 -13.23
C GLY A 86 11.92 -7.87 -11.72
N LEU A 87 12.39 -8.89 -10.99
CA LEU A 87 12.48 -8.86 -9.54
C LEU A 87 13.70 -8.06 -9.10
N VAL A 88 13.46 -7.01 -8.32
CA VAL A 88 14.51 -6.17 -7.72
C VAL A 88 14.86 -6.61 -6.30
N LEU A 89 13.96 -7.38 -5.66
CA LEU A 89 14.19 -8.14 -4.44
C LEU A 89 13.48 -9.49 -4.60
N PRO A 90 14.17 -10.55 -5.06
CA PRO A 90 13.60 -11.89 -5.07
C PRO A 90 13.49 -12.45 -3.64
N VAL A 91 12.60 -13.43 -3.43
CA VAL A 91 12.67 -14.27 -2.24
C VAL A 91 14.02 -14.98 -2.19
N SER A 92 14.51 -15.24 -0.98
CA SER A 92 15.82 -15.87 -0.78
C SER A 92 15.75 -17.39 -1.02
N GLU A 93 16.79 -17.92 -1.65
CA GLU A 93 17.02 -19.37 -1.73
C GLU A 93 17.75 -19.91 -0.49
N GLU A 94 18.24 -19.03 0.38
CA GLU A 94 18.98 -19.39 1.60
C GLU A 94 18.00 -19.87 2.68
N PRO A 95 18.09 -21.13 3.13
CA PRO A 95 17.24 -21.66 4.18
C PRO A 95 17.42 -20.90 5.50
N GLY A 96 16.32 -20.57 6.15
CA GLY A 96 16.32 -19.81 7.40
C GLY A 96 16.39 -18.28 7.24
N SER A 97 16.48 -17.79 6.00
CA SER A 97 16.27 -16.38 5.73
C SER A 97 14.81 -15.99 6.03
N ASP A 98 14.57 -14.85 6.66
CA ASP A 98 13.20 -14.37 6.92
C ASP A 98 12.39 -14.22 5.63
N ILE A 99 13.06 -13.96 4.50
CA ILE A 99 12.44 -13.86 3.16
C ILE A 99 12.69 -15.11 2.30
N GLU A 100 12.91 -16.30 2.92
CA GLU A 100 13.04 -17.54 2.14
C GLU A 100 11.78 -17.87 1.34
N GLY A 101 11.94 -18.64 0.26
CA GLY A 101 10.82 -19.09 -0.57
C GLY A 101 9.71 -19.75 0.25
N GLY A 102 8.48 -19.24 0.10
CA GLY A 102 7.31 -19.60 0.92
C GLY A 102 6.97 -18.58 1.99
N CYS A 103 7.73 -17.49 2.14
CA CYS A 103 7.32 -16.30 2.87
C CYS A 103 6.21 -15.54 2.11
N ILE A 104 5.56 -14.59 2.78
CA ILE A 104 4.60 -13.68 2.15
C ILE A 104 5.17 -12.27 2.27
N ILE A 105 5.48 -11.66 1.12
CA ILE A 105 5.89 -10.26 1.02
C ILE A 105 4.71 -9.48 0.48
N GLU A 106 4.30 -8.42 1.20
CA GLU A 106 3.16 -7.58 0.83
C GLU A 106 3.49 -6.10 1.02
N ARG A 107 2.78 -5.26 0.26
CA ARG A 107 2.78 -3.80 0.41
C ARG A 107 4.17 -3.13 0.36
N PRO A 108 5.10 -3.50 -0.53
CA PRO A 108 6.42 -2.87 -0.58
C PRO A 108 6.30 -1.37 -0.88
N LYS A 109 7.11 -0.56 -0.19
CA LYS A 109 7.22 0.89 -0.41
C LYS A 109 8.69 1.26 -0.45
N VAL A 110 9.11 1.95 -1.51
CA VAL A 110 10.49 2.41 -1.67
C VAL A 110 10.57 3.91 -1.47
N LEU A 111 11.57 4.32 -0.70
CA LEU A 111 11.92 5.71 -0.42
C LEU A 111 13.37 5.96 -0.82
N TYR A 112 13.69 7.20 -1.19
CA TYR A 112 15.08 7.62 -1.34
C TYR A 112 15.49 8.46 -0.14
N ASN A 113 16.53 8.04 0.56
CA ASN A 113 17.12 8.82 1.64
C ASN A 113 18.22 9.71 1.10
N GLN A 114 18.03 11.02 1.11
CA GLN A 114 18.96 12.01 0.60
C GLN A 114 20.28 12.04 1.39
N LYS A 115 20.23 11.76 2.70
CA LYS A 115 21.37 11.85 3.61
C LYS A 115 22.40 10.76 3.36
N ASN A 116 21.96 9.53 3.22
CA ASN A 116 22.83 8.37 2.99
C ASN A 116 22.86 7.90 1.53
N LYS A 117 22.07 8.53 0.65
CA LYS A 117 21.97 8.24 -0.78
C LYS A 117 21.56 6.80 -1.08
N LYS A 118 20.72 6.20 -0.21
CA LYS A 118 20.22 4.85 -0.36
C LYS A 118 18.74 4.85 -0.74
N PHE A 119 18.35 3.84 -1.50
CA PHE A 119 16.96 3.46 -1.67
C PHE A 119 16.61 2.46 -0.58
N VAL A 120 15.59 2.77 0.20
CA VAL A 120 15.15 1.97 1.34
C VAL A 120 13.75 1.43 1.02
N MET A 121 13.60 0.11 1.02
CA MET A 121 12.34 -0.59 0.83
C MET A 121 11.83 -1.08 2.17
N TRP A 122 10.57 -0.76 2.46
CA TRP A 122 9.81 -1.30 3.59
C TRP A 122 8.70 -2.20 3.05
N MET A 123 8.37 -3.27 3.77
CA MET A 123 7.31 -4.19 3.38
C MET A 123 6.74 -4.92 4.59
N HIS A 124 5.51 -5.38 4.47
CA HIS A 124 4.92 -6.37 5.36
C HIS A 124 5.50 -7.75 5.02
N LEU A 125 5.85 -8.51 6.03
CA LEU A 125 6.44 -9.84 5.89
C LEU A 125 5.78 -10.85 6.83
N GLU A 126 5.32 -11.95 6.23
CA GLU A 126 4.97 -13.16 6.96
C GLU A 126 6.00 -14.26 6.70
N LEU A 127 6.45 -14.90 7.76
CA LEU A 127 7.46 -15.94 7.67
C LEU A 127 6.86 -17.23 7.09
N LYS A 128 7.67 -17.99 6.37
CA LYS A 128 7.30 -19.30 5.84
C LYS A 128 6.63 -20.18 6.88
N GLY A 129 5.48 -20.74 6.55
CA GLY A 129 4.72 -21.64 7.42
C GLY A 129 4.06 -21.01 8.65
N ARG A 130 4.10 -19.67 8.79
CA ARG A 130 3.49 -18.98 9.93
C ARG A 130 2.14 -18.35 9.62
N GLY A 131 1.63 -18.48 8.37
CA GLY A 131 0.45 -17.77 7.91
C GLY A 131 0.61 -16.26 8.15
N TYR A 132 -0.41 -15.60 8.69
CA TYR A 132 -0.37 -14.17 9.07
C TYR A 132 0.00 -13.96 10.56
N GLY A 133 0.69 -14.91 11.19
CA GLY A 133 1.04 -14.85 12.62
C GLY A 133 2.38 -14.18 12.94
N ALA A 134 3.30 -14.06 11.97
CA ALA A 134 4.57 -13.38 12.18
C ALA A 134 4.37 -11.86 12.25
N ALA A 135 3.58 -11.29 11.35
CA ALA A 135 3.18 -9.89 11.29
C ALA A 135 4.37 -8.93 11.48
N ARG A 136 5.39 -9.07 10.62
CA ARG A 136 6.63 -8.32 10.71
C ARG A 136 6.70 -7.20 9.67
N TYR A 137 7.40 -6.13 10.00
CA TYR A 137 8.00 -5.29 8.97
C TYR A 137 9.26 -5.96 8.43
N ALA A 138 9.64 -5.66 7.20
CA ALA A 138 10.92 -6.01 6.64
C ALA A 138 11.54 -4.82 5.89
N ILE A 139 12.88 -4.79 5.85
CA ILE A 139 13.65 -3.71 5.23
C ILE A 139 14.67 -4.31 4.28
N ALA A 140 14.74 -3.71 3.08
CA ALA A 140 15.79 -3.96 2.12
C ALA A 140 16.37 -2.65 1.59
N VAL A 141 17.62 -2.64 1.16
CA VAL A 141 18.30 -1.43 0.69
C VAL A 141 19.01 -1.65 -0.64
N SER A 142 19.14 -0.58 -1.42
CA SER A 142 19.93 -0.58 -2.65
C SER A 142 20.62 0.77 -2.88
N ASP A 143 21.71 0.73 -3.65
CA ASP A 143 22.40 1.94 -4.15
C ASP A 143 21.74 2.50 -5.41
N THR A 144 20.92 1.70 -6.09
CA THR A 144 20.22 2.09 -7.32
C THR A 144 18.71 1.89 -7.20
N PRO A 145 17.89 2.68 -7.92
CA PRO A 145 16.45 2.58 -7.79
C PRO A 145 15.87 1.25 -8.34
N PHE A 146 16.54 0.57 -9.25
CA PHE A 146 16.12 -0.74 -9.78
C PHE A 146 16.89 -1.92 -9.19
N GLY A 147 17.45 -1.72 -8.00
CA GLY A 147 18.10 -2.79 -7.26
C GLY A 147 19.51 -3.17 -7.79
N PRO A 148 19.99 -4.38 -7.49
CA PRO A 148 19.31 -5.33 -6.60
C PRO A 148 19.20 -4.77 -5.18
N PHE A 149 18.03 -4.98 -4.57
CA PHE A 149 17.85 -4.69 -3.16
C PHE A 149 18.42 -5.85 -2.33
N LYS A 150 19.07 -5.50 -1.23
CA LYS A 150 19.60 -6.46 -0.26
C LYS A 150 18.71 -6.43 0.98
N PHE A 151 18.17 -7.58 1.35
CA PHE A 151 17.45 -7.73 2.60
C PHE A 151 18.36 -7.41 3.78
N VAL A 152 17.87 -6.60 4.73
CA VAL A 152 18.62 -6.16 5.89
C VAL A 152 18.15 -6.87 7.14
N ARG A 153 16.85 -6.83 7.42
CA ARG A 153 16.21 -7.44 8.59
C ARG A 153 14.70 -7.41 8.50
N SER A 154 14.08 -8.19 9.37
CA SER A 154 12.67 -8.04 9.72
C SER A 154 12.48 -8.02 11.25
N GLY A 155 11.28 -7.64 11.68
CA GLY A 155 10.96 -7.63 13.12
C GLY A 155 9.55 -7.12 13.38
N ARG A 156 9.18 -7.13 14.65
CA ARG A 156 8.00 -6.42 15.16
C ARG A 156 8.37 -5.02 15.62
N VAL A 157 7.39 -4.14 15.73
CA VAL A 157 7.61 -2.70 15.92
C VAL A 157 7.73 -2.36 17.40
N ASN A 158 8.75 -1.57 17.77
CA ASN A 158 8.91 -0.92 19.07
C ASN A 158 8.70 -1.85 20.28
N PRO A 159 9.45 -2.95 20.44
CA PRO A 159 9.34 -3.84 21.59
C PRO A 159 9.63 -3.09 22.90
N GLY A 160 8.77 -3.27 23.89
CA GLY A 160 8.90 -2.67 25.22
C GLY A 160 8.65 -1.15 25.29
N ILE A 161 8.18 -0.52 24.20
CA ILE A 161 7.99 0.92 24.14
C ILE A 161 6.49 1.26 24.19
N TYR A 162 6.13 2.27 25.02
CA TYR A 162 4.76 2.77 25.12
C TYR A 162 4.45 3.78 23.99
N PRO A 163 3.21 3.78 23.47
CA PRO A 163 2.77 4.81 22.51
C PRO A 163 2.74 6.19 23.16
N VAL A 164 2.99 7.20 22.36
CA VAL A 164 2.90 8.61 22.80
C VAL A 164 1.44 8.92 23.17
N GLY A 165 1.24 9.56 24.33
CA GLY A 165 -0.07 9.97 24.82
C GLY A 165 -0.96 8.81 25.30
N PHE A 166 -0.46 7.60 25.31
CA PHE A 166 -1.18 6.46 25.86
C PHE A 166 -0.88 6.35 27.37
N ALA A 167 -1.90 6.52 28.17
CA ALA A 167 -1.77 6.37 29.62
C ALA A 167 -1.26 4.94 29.92
N LYS A 168 -0.21 4.86 30.77
CA LYS A 168 0.27 3.56 31.24
C LYS A 168 -0.92 2.77 31.77
N PRO A 169 -1.35 1.70 31.13
CA PRO A 169 -2.47 0.92 31.65
C PRO A 169 -2.04 0.35 32.99
N ASP A 170 -2.99 0.19 33.90
CA ASP A 170 -2.76 -0.65 35.05
C ASP A 170 -2.49 -2.07 34.53
N THR A 171 -1.20 -2.43 34.55
CA THR A 171 -0.73 -3.70 33.95
C THR A 171 -1.30 -4.91 34.69
N THR A 172 -1.78 -4.75 35.92
CA THR A 172 -2.41 -5.78 36.71
C THR A 172 -3.80 -6.12 36.10
N ASP A 173 -4.57 -5.12 35.79
CA ASP A 173 -5.91 -5.28 35.18
C ASP A 173 -5.83 -5.84 33.76
N LEU A 174 -4.89 -5.36 32.94
CA LEU A 174 -4.75 -5.85 31.58
C LEU A 174 -4.23 -7.27 31.49
N LYS A 175 -3.27 -7.68 32.35
CA LYS A 175 -2.84 -9.06 32.44
C LYS A 175 -3.98 -9.97 32.86
N HIS A 176 -4.81 -9.53 33.80
CA HIS A 176 -5.96 -10.27 34.25
C HIS A 176 -6.98 -10.45 33.13
N GLN A 177 -7.24 -9.40 32.34
CA GLN A 177 -8.18 -9.43 31.23
C GLN A 177 -7.69 -10.25 30.03
N LEU A 178 -6.35 -10.31 29.76
CA LEU A 178 -5.77 -11.19 28.75
C LEU A 178 -5.87 -12.67 29.10
N LEU A 179 -5.92 -13.00 30.39
CA LEU A 179 -6.02 -14.38 30.89
C LEU A 179 -7.46 -14.87 31.00
N TYR A 180 -8.46 -13.97 30.91
CA TYR A 180 -9.86 -14.34 31.04
C TYR A 180 -10.55 -14.44 29.69
N PRO A 181 -10.95 -15.65 29.28
CA PRO A 181 -11.76 -15.89 28.08
C PRO A 181 -13.22 -15.44 28.22
N GLU A 182 -13.53 -14.55 29.15
CA GLU A 182 -14.88 -14.07 29.38
C GLU A 182 -15.47 -13.20 28.27
N LEU A 183 -14.58 -12.63 27.42
CA LEU A 183 -15.01 -12.03 26.16
C LEU A 183 -15.29 -13.12 25.12
N LYS A 184 -16.34 -13.90 25.37
CA LYS A 184 -16.74 -15.02 24.50
C LYS A 184 -17.27 -14.57 23.14
N GLU A 185 -17.67 -13.32 23.03
CA GLU A 185 -18.24 -12.75 21.80
C GLU A 185 -17.35 -11.62 21.28
N TRP A 186 -16.82 -11.84 20.09
CA TRP A 186 -16.11 -10.82 19.33
C TRP A 186 -17.09 -9.73 18.89
N TRP A 187 -16.61 -8.46 18.81
CA TRP A 187 -17.37 -7.32 18.29
C TRP A 187 -18.43 -6.74 19.21
N THR A 188 -18.50 -7.15 20.45
CA THR A 188 -19.35 -6.50 21.45
C THR A 188 -18.76 -5.14 21.86
N PRO A 189 -19.58 -4.21 22.40
CA PRO A 189 -19.08 -2.93 22.94
C PRO A 189 -18.04 -3.14 24.05
N GLU A 190 -18.18 -4.17 24.87
CA GLU A 190 -17.24 -4.54 25.94
C GLU A 190 -15.90 -4.97 25.36
N TRP A 191 -15.90 -5.80 24.32
CA TRP A 191 -14.70 -6.22 23.62
C TRP A 191 -13.98 -5.03 23.00
N ARG A 192 -14.71 -4.13 22.32
CA ARG A 192 -14.15 -2.93 21.73
C ARG A 192 -13.47 -2.04 22.78
N LYS A 193 -14.09 -1.84 23.95
CA LYS A 193 -13.48 -1.12 25.07
C LYS A 193 -12.14 -1.72 25.50
N GLN A 194 -12.00 -3.05 25.52
CA GLN A 194 -10.76 -3.70 25.89
C GLN A 194 -9.66 -3.47 24.84
N ILE A 195 -10.01 -3.46 23.54
CA ILE A 195 -9.06 -3.09 22.48
C ILE A 195 -8.63 -1.63 22.64
N GLU A 196 -9.57 -0.72 22.83
CA GLU A 196 -9.29 0.71 23.06
C GLU A 196 -8.35 0.91 24.25
N ARG A 197 -8.52 0.17 25.35
CA ARG A 197 -7.65 0.14 26.53
C ARG A 197 -6.30 -0.52 26.28
N GLY A 198 -6.08 -1.20 25.17
CA GLY A 198 -4.81 -1.77 24.76
C GLY A 198 -4.59 -3.25 25.07
N MET A 199 -5.64 -4.05 25.12
CA MET A 199 -5.55 -5.49 25.38
C MET A 199 -4.58 -6.20 24.42
N PHE A 200 -4.72 -6.02 23.11
CA PHE A 200 -3.81 -6.64 22.12
C PHE A 200 -2.46 -5.94 22.06
N TRP A 201 -2.44 -4.63 22.25
CA TRP A 201 -1.20 -3.88 22.36
C TRP A 201 -0.33 -4.41 23.51
N MET A 202 -0.93 -4.70 24.68
CA MET A 202 -0.21 -5.25 25.85
C MET A 202 0.25 -6.69 25.61
N ARG A 203 -0.54 -7.51 24.89
CA ARG A 203 -0.15 -8.87 24.49
C ARG A 203 1.20 -8.83 23.75
N ASP A 204 1.36 -7.87 22.85
CA ASP A 204 2.51 -7.76 21.94
C ASP A 204 3.62 -6.84 22.48
N PHE A 205 3.48 -6.34 23.72
CA PHE A 205 4.37 -5.30 24.27
C PHE A 205 5.83 -5.70 24.27
N ASN A 206 6.18 -6.87 24.80
CA ASN A 206 7.57 -7.30 24.98
C ASN A 206 8.26 -7.72 23.67
N GLU A 207 7.51 -8.36 22.76
CA GLU A 207 8.04 -8.86 21.49
C GLU A 207 7.94 -7.81 20.37
N GLY A 208 7.23 -6.72 20.62
CA GLY A 208 6.94 -5.68 19.65
C GLY A 208 5.60 -5.85 18.97
N GLN A 209 5.07 -4.73 18.49
CA GLN A 209 3.75 -4.65 17.87
C GLN A 209 3.73 -5.32 16.50
N MET A 210 2.63 -5.97 16.17
CA MET A 210 2.39 -6.50 14.83
C MET A 210 2.46 -5.38 13.78
N ALA A 211 2.98 -5.68 12.59
CA ALA A 211 2.92 -4.81 11.42
C ALA A 211 2.46 -5.63 10.22
N ARG A 212 1.23 -5.42 9.79
CA ARG A 212 0.64 -6.03 8.60
C ARG A 212 0.49 -4.98 7.48
N ASP A 213 -0.65 -4.88 6.85
CA ASP A 213 -0.91 -3.90 5.78
C ASP A 213 -0.35 -2.51 6.11
N MET A 214 0.46 -1.97 5.22
CA MET A 214 1.24 -0.79 5.55
C MET A 214 1.44 0.17 4.39
N THR A 215 1.77 1.40 4.74
CA THR A 215 2.37 2.37 3.84
C THR A 215 3.48 3.14 4.55
N ILE A 216 4.32 3.81 3.78
CA ILE A 216 5.30 4.77 4.31
C ILE A 216 4.93 6.17 3.79
N TYR A 217 5.04 7.14 4.67
CA TYR A 217 4.82 8.54 4.34
C TYR A 217 6.05 9.37 4.73
N VAL A 218 6.52 10.20 3.81
CA VAL A 218 7.56 11.21 4.09
C VAL A 218 6.88 12.57 4.14
N ASP A 219 7.00 13.26 5.27
CA ASP A 219 6.41 14.57 5.47
C ASP A 219 7.30 15.69 4.88
N ASP A 220 6.76 16.90 4.81
CA ASP A 220 7.42 18.07 4.24
C ASP A 220 8.73 18.44 4.98
N ASP A 221 8.88 18.05 6.25
CA ASP A 221 10.10 18.23 7.03
C ASP A 221 11.15 17.13 6.85
N GLY A 222 10.87 16.16 5.97
CA GLY A 222 11.74 15.02 5.67
C GLY A 222 11.66 13.87 6.68
N LYS A 223 10.84 13.96 7.71
CA LYS A 223 10.59 12.83 8.60
C LYS A 223 9.72 11.79 7.89
N ALA A 224 10.06 10.53 8.09
CA ALA A 224 9.31 9.41 7.54
C ALA A 224 8.53 8.67 8.63
N TYR A 225 7.38 8.13 8.23
CA TYR A 225 6.46 7.42 9.12
C TYR A 225 6.01 6.12 8.49
N HIS A 226 6.06 5.05 9.28
CA HIS A 226 5.46 3.76 8.98
C HIS A 226 4.04 3.75 9.55
N ILE A 227 3.05 3.56 8.69
CA ILE A 227 1.64 3.50 9.04
C ILE A 227 1.16 2.10 8.71
N TYR A 228 0.64 1.37 9.68
CA TYR A 228 0.38 -0.05 9.53
C TYR A 228 -0.78 -0.54 10.38
N SER A 229 -1.38 -1.65 9.95
CA SER A 229 -2.35 -2.40 10.73
C SER A 229 -1.63 -3.25 11.78
N SER A 230 -2.10 -3.16 13.00
CA SER A 230 -1.55 -3.84 14.18
C SER A 230 -2.66 -4.48 15.02
N GLU A 231 -2.28 -5.16 16.10
CA GLU A 231 -3.24 -5.71 17.05
C GLU A 231 -4.29 -6.60 16.35
N ASP A 232 -3.84 -7.55 15.50
CA ASP A 232 -4.67 -8.40 14.64
C ASP A 232 -5.60 -7.60 13.69
N ASN A 233 -5.09 -6.51 13.11
CA ASN A 233 -5.79 -5.54 12.26
C ASN A 233 -6.88 -4.72 12.99
N LEU A 234 -6.91 -4.78 14.33
CA LEU A 234 -7.91 -4.06 15.12
C LEU A 234 -7.58 -2.58 15.29
N THR A 235 -6.30 -2.22 15.16
CA THR A 235 -5.81 -0.86 15.45
C THR A 235 -4.77 -0.49 14.40
N LEU A 236 -4.86 0.72 13.86
CA LEU A 236 -3.76 1.29 13.10
C LEU A 236 -2.71 1.86 14.05
N GLN A 237 -1.45 1.78 13.65
CA GLN A 237 -0.36 2.45 14.34
C GLN A 237 0.44 3.31 13.37
N ILE A 238 0.97 4.43 13.87
CA ILE A 238 1.83 5.35 13.11
C ILE A 238 3.12 5.50 13.89
N ALA A 239 4.22 4.98 13.35
CA ALA A 239 5.54 5.01 13.98
C ALA A 239 6.51 5.85 13.14
N GLN A 240 7.23 6.77 13.80
CA GLN A 240 8.25 7.57 13.14
C GLN A 240 9.50 6.73 12.88
N LEU A 241 10.11 6.92 11.72
CA LEU A 241 11.37 6.31 11.37
C LEU A 241 12.57 7.15 11.82
N THR A 242 13.73 6.53 11.90
CA THR A 242 15.01 7.21 12.05
C THR A 242 15.35 8.04 10.81
N ASP A 243 16.30 8.98 10.92
CA ASP A 243 16.71 9.88 9.84
C ASP A 243 17.23 9.15 8.60
N ASP A 244 17.77 7.96 8.76
CA ASP A 244 18.24 7.10 7.66
C ASP A 244 17.13 6.26 7.03
N TYR A 245 15.90 6.33 7.56
CA TYR A 245 14.72 5.55 7.18
C TYR A 245 14.87 4.03 7.39
N MET A 246 15.83 3.58 8.17
CA MET A 246 16.14 2.15 8.31
C MET A 246 15.68 1.53 9.63
N ALA A 247 15.08 2.31 10.54
CA ALA A 247 14.57 1.82 11.82
C ALA A 247 13.37 2.68 12.28
N HIS A 248 12.63 2.18 13.27
CA HIS A 248 11.73 3.00 14.06
C HIS A 248 12.54 3.76 15.12
N ASN A 249 12.18 5.01 15.39
CA ASN A 249 12.88 5.83 16.41
C ASN A 249 12.30 5.66 17.82
N GLY A 250 11.30 4.80 17.99
CA GLY A 250 10.62 4.56 19.27
C GLY A 250 9.35 5.40 19.48
N SER A 251 9.13 6.45 18.70
CA SER A 251 7.93 7.27 18.82
C SER A 251 6.80 6.75 17.94
N TYR A 252 5.64 6.44 18.52
CA TYR A 252 4.47 5.99 17.78
C TYR A 252 3.16 6.25 18.52
N VAL A 253 2.05 6.19 17.79
CA VAL A 253 0.69 6.34 18.32
C VAL A 253 -0.20 5.20 17.84
N ARG A 254 -1.27 4.93 18.59
CA ARG A 254 -2.39 4.07 18.20
C ARG A 254 -3.50 4.94 17.60
N VAL A 255 -4.07 4.50 16.49
CA VAL A 255 -5.11 5.23 15.75
C VAL A 255 -6.29 4.30 15.46
N ALA A 256 -7.51 4.80 15.60
CA ALA A 256 -8.74 4.07 15.32
C ALA A 256 -8.80 2.69 15.99
N ALA A 257 -8.43 2.61 17.28
CA ALA A 257 -8.43 1.38 18.05
C ALA A 257 -9.81 0.69 18.02
N GLY A 258 -9.83 -0.62 17.77
CA GLY A 258 -11.06 -1.41 17.58
C GLY A 258 -11.80 -1.14 16.27
N GLY A 259 -11.22 -0.33 15.36
CA GLY A 259 -11.84 0.05 14.10
C GLY A 259 -11.71 -0.98 12.99
N GLN A 260 -10.78 -1.94 13.07
CA GLN A 260 -10.50 -2.93 12.03
C GLN A 260 -10.18 -2.31 10.67
N ASN A 261 -9.02 -1.67 10.58
CA ASN A 261 -8.59 -1.00 9.36
C ASN A 261 -7.39 -1.70 8.75
N GLU A 262 -7.43 -1.89 7.45
CA GLU A 262 -6.36 -2.41 6.60
C GLU A 262 -6.00 -1.39 5.51
N ALA A 263 -4.93 -1.67 4.77
CA ALA A 263 -4.52 -0.96 3.57
C ALA A 263 -4.46 0.57 3.73
N PRO A 264 -3.74 1.09 4.74
CA PRO A 264 -3.66 2.53 4.95
C PRO A 264 -2.95 3.22 3.79
N THR A 265 -3.54 4.32 3.32
CA THR A 265 -2.93 5.27 2.38
C THR A 265 -3.06 6.66 2.96
N ILE A 266 -2.09 7.54 2.71
CA ILE A 266 -2.04 8.85 3.34
C ILE A 266 -1.52 9.93 2.39
N PHE A 267 -2.01 11.14 2.55
CA PHE A 267 -1.47 12.36 1.92
C PHE A 267 -1.74 13.57 2.78
N LYS A 268 -1.07 14.69 2.48
CA LYS A 268 -1.25 15.96 3.17
C LYS A 268 -1.62 17.05 2.18
N LYS A 269 -2.66 17.81 2.50
CA LYS A 269 -3.06 19.00 1.75
C LYS A 269 -3.52 20.09 2.72
N ASN A 270 -3.04 21.32 2.49
CA ASN A 270 -3.40 22.49 3.32
C ASN A 270 -3.23 22.23 4.82
N ASN A 271 -2.06 21.70 5.22
CA ASN A 271 -1.73 21.35 6.60
C ASN A 271 -2.74 20.38 7.27
N THR A 272 -3.43 19.60 6.48
CA THR A 272 -4.32 18.54 6.94
C THR A 272 -3.86 17.20 6.36
N TYR A 273 -3.65 16.22 7.22
CA TYR A 273 -3.39 14.85 6.82
C TYR A 273 -4.73 14.16 6.55
N TRP A 274 -4.77 13.39 5.48
CA TRP A 274 -5.90 12.60 5.04
C TRP A 274 -5.44 11.16 4.90
N MET A 275 -6.15 10.24 5.53
CA MET A 275 -5.87 8.82 5.45
C MET A 275 -7.10 8.09 4.92
N ILE A 276 -6.89 7.19 3.96
CA ILE A 276 -7.94 6.32 3.41
C ILE A 276 -7.50 4.88 3.65
N THR A 277 -8.41 4.08 4.22
CA THR A 277 -8.19 2.68 4.58
C THR A 277 -9.32 1.81 4.06
N SER A 278 -9.16 0.50 4.12
CA SER A 278 -10.25 -0.46 3.96
C SER A 278 -10.70 -1.04 5.30
N GLY A 279 -11.84 -1.72 5.31
CA GLY A 279 -12.20 -2.65 6.39
C GLY A 279 -11.49 -3.99 6.22
N CYS A 280 -11.69 -4.90 7.19
CA CYS A 280 -11.15 -6.25 7.19
C CYS A 280 -12.22 -7.24 6.74
N THR A 281 -12.24 -7.57 5.46
CA THR A 281 -13.21 -8.52 4.85
C THR A 281 -12.50 -9.61 4.03
N GLY A 282 -11.24 -9.89 4.36
CA GLY A 282 -10.40 -10.78 3.56
C GLY A 282 -10.19 -10.20 2.15
N TRP A 283 -10.42 -11.01 1.12
CA TRP A 283 -10.26 -10.58 -0.27
C TRP A 283 -11.49 -9.86 -0.86
N ASP A 284 -12.62 -9.84 -0.13
CA ASP A 284 -13.83 -9.19 -0.61
C ASP A 284 -13.70 -7.67 -0.49
N PRO A 285 -14.02 -6.91 -1.53
CA PRO A 285 -13.96 -5.45 -1.48
C PRO A 285 -15.02 -4.88 -0.54
N ASN A 286 -14.66 -3.83 0.18
CA ASN A 286 -15.52 -3.15 1.13
C ASN A 286 -15.48 -1.63 0.95
N ALA A 287 -16.32 -0.91 1.70
CA ALA A 287 -16.36 0.54 1.68
C ALA A 287 -15.07 1.14 2.25
N ALA A 288 -14.48 2.08 1.54
CA ALA A 288 -13.35 2.84 2.04
C ALA A 288 -13.72 3.62 3.32
N ARG A 289 -12.77 3.78 4.20
CA ARG A 289 -12.87 4.59 5.42
C ARG A 289 -11.91 5.75 5.32
N MET A 290 -12.33 6.90 5.75
CA MET A 290 -11.53 8.11 5.66
C MET A 290 -11.31 8.72 7.04
N PHE A 291 -10.13 9.28 7.23
CA PHE A 291 -9.75 9.98 8.45
C PHE A 291 -9.01 11.27 8.10
N LYS A 292 -9.10 12.28 8.98
CA LYS A 292 -8.29 13.50 8.90
C LYS A 292 -7.64 13.85 10.23
N ALA A 293 -6.51 14.55 10.18
CA ALA A 293 -5.83 15.11 11.35
C ALA A 293 -5.03 16.37 11.00
N LYS A 294 -4.78 17.21 11.97
CA LYS A 294 -3.87 18.38 11.85
C LYS A 294 -2.42 18.01 12.20
N ASN A 295 -2.23 16.95 12.94
CA ASN A 295 -0.93 16.40 13.29
C ASN A 295 -0.91 14.92 12.91
N ILE A 296 0.22 14.42 12.41
CA ILE A 296 0.32 13.03 11.98
C ILE A 296 0.10 12.02 13.12
N TYR A 297 0.40 12.42 14.34
CA TYR A 297 0.09 11.65 15.55
C TYR A 297 -1.35 11.83 16.05
N GLY A 298 -2.16 12.63 15.35
CA GLY A 298 -3.55 12.87 15.68
C GLY A 298 -3.80 14.08 16.58
N PRO A 299 -4.98 14.19 17.16
CA PRO A 299 -6.07 13.20 17.06
C PRO A 299 -6.61 13.06 15.64
N TRP A 300 -6.94 11.82 15.25
CA TRP A 300 -7.55 11.47 13.98
C TRP A 300 -9.07 11.41 14.10
N GLU A 301 -9.76 12.16 13.26
CA GLU A 301 -11.23 12.16 13.15
C GLU A 301 -11.64 11.24 12.00
N GLN A 302 -12.52 10.28 12.27
CA GLN A 302 -13.12 9.44 11.23
C GLN A 302 -14.23 10.20 10.50
N LEU A 303 -14.23 10.09 9.19
CA LEU A 303 -15.15 10.74 8.27
C LEU A 303 -15.95 9.70 7.48
N PRO A 304 -17.05 10.12 6.80
CA PRO A 304 -17.78 9.24 5.90
C PRO A 304 -16.91 8.69 4.77
N ASN A 305 -17.37 7.58 4.15
CA ASN A 305 -16.77 6.99 2.96
C ASN A 305 -16.51 8.06 1.89
N PRO A 306 -15.28 8.21 1.38
CA PRO A 306 -14.97 9.20 0.34
C PRO A 306 -15.50 8.83 -1.04
N CYS A 307 -15.89 7.58 -1.29
CA CYS A 307 -16.35 7.13 -2.59
C CYS A 307 -17.78 7.63 -2.91
N ARG A 308 -18.05 7.96 -4.18
CA ARG A 308 -19.36 8.43 -4.66
C ARG A 308 -19.73 7.69 -5.94
N GLY A 309 -21.03 7.38 -6.09
CA GLY A 309 -21.58 6.75 -7.30
C GLY A 309 -21.70 5.23 -7.17
N GLU A 310 -21.90 4.57 -8.29
CA GLU A 310 -22.04 3.12 -8.36
C GLU A 310 -20.74 2.43 -7.92
N GLY A 311 -20.85 1.39 -7.09
CA GLY A 311 -19.70 0.67 -6.54
C GLY A 311 -19.00 1.37 -5.35
N ALA A 312 -19.46 2.53 -4.90
CA ALA A 312 -18.86 3.31 -3.81
C ALA A 312 -18.80 2.54 -2.48
N ASN A 313 -19.77 1.66 -2.21
CA ASN A 313 -19.82 0.82 -1.02
C ASN A 313 -18.81 -0.34 -1.02
N LYS A 314 -18.10 -0.53 -2.14
CA LYS A 314 -17.03 -1.53 -2.33
C LYS A 314 -15.75 -0.89 -2.85
N THR A 315 -15.58 0.42 -2.71
CA THR A 315 -14.41 1.15 -3.22
C THR A 315 -14.12 0.80 -4.69
N PHE A 316 -15.22 0.66 -5.50
CA PHE A 316 -15.18 0.26 -6.92
C PHE A 316 -14.48 -1.08 -7.17
N GLY A 317 -14.47 -1.96 -6.18
CA GLY A 317 -13.80 -3.28 -6.20
C GLY A 317 -12.33 -3.24 -5.76
N GLY A 318 -11.77 -2.06 -5.46
CA GLY A 318 -10.37 -1.89 -5.12
C GLY A 318 -10.08 -1.78 -3.63
N GLN A 319 -8.86 -2.17 -3.24
CA GLN A 319 -8.27 -1.91 -1.92
C GLN A 319 -7.06 -0.99 -2.08
N GLY A 320 -6.98 0.09 -1.29
CA GLY A 320 -5.94 1.11 -1.38
C GLY A 320 -4.52 0.55 -1.27
N THR A 321 -3.59 1.11 -2.05
CA THR A 321 -2.17 0.74 -2.00
C THR A 321 -1.28 1.95 -1.70
N TYR A 322 -1.57 3.09 -2.33
CA TYR A 322 -0.76 4.29 -2.22
C TYR A 322 -1.56 5.54 -2.64
N ILE A 323 -1.10 6.71 -2.25
CA ILE A 323 -1.54 7.98 -2.83
C ILE A 323 -0.38 8.59 -3.61
N TYR A 324 -0.54 8.66 -4.93
CA TYR A 324 0.44 9.30 -5.79
C TYR A 324 0.19 10.80 -5.86
N LYS A 325 1.24 11.62 -5.60
CA LYS A 325 1.19 13.07 -5.78
C LYS A 325 1.52 13.42 -7.23
N VAL A 326 0.62 14.16 -7.87
CA VAL A 326 0.77 14.60 -9.26
C VAL A 326 1.80 15.73 -9.33
N GLU A 327 2.85 15.55 -10.12
CA GLU A 327 4.03 16.42 -10.09
C GLU A 327 4.11 17.37 -11.31
N THR A 328 3.62 16.94 -12.48
CA THR A 328 3.82 17.68 -13.73
C THR A 328 2.52 18.12 -14.37
N ALA A 329 2.60 19.14 -15.26
CA ALA A 329 1.44 19.61 -16.02
C ALA A 329 0.87 18.50 -16.94
N ALA A 330 1.71 17.64 -17.50
CA ALA A 330 1.28 16.51 -18.32
C ALA A 330 0.46 15.51 -17.50
N GLN A 331 0.88 15.23 -16.26
CA GLN A 331 0.13 14.36 -15.34
C GLN A 331 -1.16 15.03 -14.86
N LYS A 332 -1.15 16.33 -14.57
CA LYS A 332 -2.39 17.06 -14.26
C LYS A 332 -3.41 16.92 -15.39
N LYS A 333 -2.98 17.04 -16.64
CA LYS A 333 -3.87 16.78 -17.79
C LYS A 333 -4.34 15.33 -17.84
N MET A 334 -3.46 14.36 -17.57
CA MET A 334 -3.79 12.93 -17.52
C MET A 334 -4.83 12.60 -16.45
N PHE A 335 -4.71 13.22 -15.29
CA PHE A 335 -5.56 12.98 -14.12
C PHE A 335 -6.61 14.11 -13.92
N HIS A 336 -7.06 14.72 -15.01
CA HIS A 336 -8.17 15.69 -15.03
C HIS A 336 -8.03 16.86 -14.04
N GLY A 337 -6.80 17.34 -13.82
CA GLY A 337 -6.49 18.43 -12.90
C GLY A 337 -6.24 18.04 -11.46
N ALA A 338 -6.37 16.75 -11.12
CA ALA A 338 -6.14 16.28 -9.76
C ALA A 338 -4.70 16.52 -9.29
N GLU A 339 -4.53 16.78 -8.00
CA GLU A 339 -3.22 16.90 -7.35
C GLU A 339 -2.75 15.57 -6.76
N TYR A 340 -3.68 14.65 -6.52
CA TYR A 340 -3.42 13.33 -5.95
C TYR A 340 -4.23 12.27 -6.67
N VAL A 341 -3.68 11.06 -6.72
CA VAL A 341 -4.33 9.88 -7.29
C VAL A 341 -4.34 8.78 -6.25
N PHE A 342 -5.52 8.29 -5.92
CA PHE A 342 -5.70 7.10 -5.12
C PHE A 342 -5.39 5.87 -5.96
N MET A 343 -4.35 5.13 -5.59
CA MET A 343 -3.99 3.87 -6.21
C MET A 343 -4.56 2.72 -5.39
N ALA A 344 -5.11 1.73 -6.06
CA ALA A 344 -5.71 0.54 -5.46
C ALA A 344 -5.49 -0.69 -6.33
N ASP A 345 -5.58 -1.86 -5.73
CA ASP A 345 -5.62 -3.14 -6.43
C ASP A 345 -7.01 -3.78 -6.31
N ILE A 346 -7.50 -4.31 -7.42
CA ILE A 346 -8.68 -5.18 -7.47
C ILE A 346 -8.15 -6.61 -7.42
N TRP A 347 -8.25 -7.21 -6.25
CA TRP A 347 -7.67 -8.52 -5.97
C TRP A 347 -8.38 -9.65 -6.73
N ASN A 348 -7.59 -10.56 -7.30
CA ASN A 348 -8.06 -11.85 -7.82
C ASN A 348 -7.51 -12.97 -6.93
N PRO A 349 -8.22 -13.41 -5.88
CA PRO A 349 -7.68 -14.35 -4.90
C PRO A 349 -7.39 -15.74 -5.46
N LYS A 350 -7.95 -16.08 -6.63
CA LYS A 350 -7.66 -17.34 -7.32
C LYS A 350 -6.35 -17.27 -8.12
N HIS A 351 -5.99 -16.08 -8.59
CA HIS A 351 -4.78 -15.82 -9.38
C HIS A 351 -4.26 -14.43 -9.02
N LEU A 352 -3.55 -14.30 -7.90
CA LEU A 352 -3.11 -13.00 -7.38
C LEU A 352 -2.22 -12.23 -8.36
N SER A 353 -1.45 -12.93 -9.21
CA SER A 353 -0.67 -12.31 -10.30
C SER A 353 -1.52 -11.61 -11.35
N ASP A 354 -2.80 -11.96 -11.45
CA ASP A 354 -3.79 -11.39 -12.37
C ASP A 354 -4.69 -10.34 -11.69
N SER A 355 -4.37 -9.89 -10.48
CA SER A 355 -5.05 -8.76 -9.85
C SER A 355 -4.92 -7.51 -10.71
N ARG A 356 -5.90 -6.58 -10.65
CA ARG A 356 -5.95 -5.41 -11.50
C ARG A 356 -5.61 -4.15 -10.72
N HIS A 357 -5.13 -3.14 -11.44
CA HIS A 357 -4.79 -1.84 -10.86
C HIS A 357 -5.90 -0.84 -11.14
N LEU A 358 -6.30 -0.11 -10.12
CA LEU A 358 -7.31 0.92 -10.16
C LEU A 358 -6.72 2.24 -9.66
N TRP A 359 -6.69 3.26 -10.50
CA TRP A 359 -6.18 4.58 -10.13
C TRP A 359 -7.28 5.62 -10.29
N ILE A 360 -7.64 6.26 -9.20
CA ILE A 360 -8.75 7.22 -9.15
C ILE A 360 -8.18 8.61 -8.80
N PRO A 361 -8.31 9.60 -9.70
CA PRO A 361 -7.99 10.99 -9.36
C PRO A 361 -8.82 11.45 -8.17
N ILE A 362 -8.18 12.06 -7.16
CA ILE A 362 -8.87 12.62 -6.01
C ILE A 362 -9.45 13.97 -6.39
N SER A 363 -10.77 14.08 -6.33
CA SER A 363 -11.50 15.35 -6.46
C SER A 363 -11.85 15.90 -5.07
N TRP A 364 -12.41 17.13 -5.02
CA TRP A 364 -12.74 17.81 -3.78
C TRP A 364 -14.19 18.27 -3.79
N GLU A 365 -14.93 17.99 -2.72
CA GLU A 365 -16.29 18.48 -2.48
C GLU A 365 -16.38 18.98 -1.04
N ASN A 366 -16.78 20.23 -0.84
CA ASN A 366 -16.87 20.86 0.48
C ASN A 366 -15.60 20.65 1.32
N ASP A 367 -14.43 20.91 0.72
CA ASP A 367 -13.09 20.74 1.33
C ASP A 367 -12.78 19.30 1.80
N MET A 368 -13.50 18.31 1.30
CA MET A 368 -13.23 16.88 1.56
C MET A 368 -12.78 16.17 0.30
N PRO A 369 -11.82 15.24 0.39
CA PRO A 369 -11.43 14.42 -0.75
C PRO A 369 -12.54 13.43 -1.12
N VAL A 370 -12.75 13.30 -2.43
CA VAL A 370 -13.77 12.42 -3.00
C VAL A 370 -13.17 11.55 -4.10
N LEU A 371 -13.53 10.28 -4.09
CA LEU A 371 -13.22 9.29 -5.11
C LEU A 371 -14.45 9.02 -5.98
N LYS A 372 -14.31 9.25 -7.30
CA LYS A 372 -15.34 8.95 -8.29
C LYS A 372 -14.72 8.15 -9.44
N LYS A 373 -15.40 7.09 -9.86
CA LYS A 373 -15.04 6.29 -11.03
C LYS A 373 -15.97 6.58 -12.19
#